data_923387213cdc0b9248344cefeed86730
#
_entry.id   923387213cdc0b9248344cefeed86730
#
_cell.length_a   1.000
_cell.length_b   1.000
_cell.length_c   1.000
_cell.angle_alpha   90.00
_cell.angle_beta   90.00
_cell.angle_gamma   90.00
#
_symmetry.space_group_name_H-M   'P 1'
#
loop_
_entity.id
_entity.type
_entity.pdbx_description
1 polymer ?
#
loop_
_entity_poly.entity_id
_entity_poly.type
_entity_poly.pdbx_seq_one_letter_code
_entity_poly.pdbx_strand_id
1 'polypeptide(L)'
;MTKLLAVLFITLMPFHACQAQATALAIDALLTPDIGGIRQFVEIKTDDARKPVLLFLSGGPGSSMMKNAHAFTAMLKNRFTLAQWDQRDAGKTLTLNPSPGQPSVAQMQQDTYQVITFLQKELKQEKIYLLGSSWGNVLGFHIVEQHPQLLHAYFAVNPVISQLASEKALLADLKTHFRGDAAASKELAQVQIPFQRDEDLFYLRKWLFQKEGKAFAASEGFKTGFLQWSKAWSPVWNEVMQIDLPQTLKKVDCPVYFFVGKNDIQTSARITQDYFAQLQAPRKRLFLFEQSGHQIHQDEPEKFQQAIIGTLPAPIAAR
;
A
#
# COMPACT_ATOMS: atom_id res chain seq x y z
N MET A 1 15.70 74.41 -52.67
CA MET A 1 16.25 73.52 -51.60
C MET A 1 15.10 72.74 -50.97
N THR A 2 14.82 71.56 -51.47
CA THR A 2 13.70 70.72 -51.04
C THR A 2 14.26 69.57 -50.20
N LYS A 3 13.90 69.55 -48.89
CA LYS A 3 14.35 68.44 -48.00
C LYS A 3 13.35 67.26 -48.09
N LEU A 4 13.90 66.12 -48.53
CA LEU A 4 13.16 64.87 -48.55
C LEU A 4 13.21 64.28 -47.13
N LEU A 5 12.05 64.02 -46.49
CA LEU A 5 11.94 63.27 -45.23
C LEU A 5 11.73 61.78 -45.58
N ALA A 6 12.70 60.97 -45.26
CA ALA A 6 12.52 59.53 -45.35
C ALA A 6 11.86 58.98 -44.06
N VAL A 7 10.67 58.40 -44.21
CA VAL A 7 9.93 57.74 -43.11
C VAL A 7 10.34 56.23 -43.13
N LEU A 8 11.02 55.81 -42.07
CA LEU A 8 11.41 54.40 -41.85
C LEU A 8 10.25 53.63 -41.22
N PHE A 9 9.60 52.75 -41.98
CA PHE A 9 8.60 51.82 -41.45
C PHE A 9 9.33 50.63 -40.81
N ILE A 10 9.31 50.55 -39.47
CA ILE A 10 9.73 49.37 -38.74
C ILE A 10 8.55 48.41 -38.63
N THR A 11 8.53 47.37 -39.43
CA THR A 11 7.55 46.26 -39.28
C THR A 11 7.97 45.39 -38.11
N LEU A 12 7.22 45.48 -36.99
CA LEU A 12 7.29 44.56 -35.88
C LEU A 12 6.72 43.19 -36.33
N MET A 13 7.56 42.23 -36.60
CA MET A 13 7.11 40.83 -36.74
C MET A 13 6.75 40.29 -35.36
N PRO A 14 5.58 39.65 -35.21
CA PRO A 14 5.24 38.98 -33.95
C PRO A 14 6.17 37.80 -33.74
N PHE A 15 6.93 37.83 -32.66
CA PHE A 15 7.66 36.68 -32.17
C PHE A 15 6.62 35.62 -31.73
N HIS A 16 6.36 34.62 -32.56
CA HIS A 16 5.69 33.40 -32.15
C HIS A 16 6.66 32.61 -31.30
N ALA A 17 6.51 32.73 -30.00
CA ALA A 17 7.16 31.81 -29.06
C ALA A 17 6.65 30.39 -29.34
N CYS A 18 7.41 29.62 -30.07
CA CYS A 18 7.19 28.19 -30.19
C CYS A 18 7.36 27.59 -28.78
N GLN A 19 6.27 27.42 -28.04
CA GLN A 19 6.27 26.61 -26.83
C GLN A 19 6.56 25.19 -27.30
N ALA A 20 7.82 24.76 -27.17
CA ALA A 20 8.16 23.36 -27.30
C ALA A 20 7.34 22.59 -26.25
N GLN A 21 6.31 21.88 -26.70
CA GLN A 21 5.62 20.91 -25.89
C GLN A 21 6.69 19.88 -25.47
N ALA A 22 7.06 19.92 -24.18
CA ALA A 22 7.93 18.92 -23.62
C ALA A 22 7.28 17.54 -23.87
N THR A 23 7.93 16.73 -24.69
CA THR A 23 7.49 15.38 -25.02
C THR A 23 7.26 14.59 -23.73
N ALA A 24 6.10 13.98 -23.60
CA ALA A 24 5.81 13.08 -22.49
C ALA A 24 6.86 11.96 -22.46
N LEU A 25 7.52 11.76 -21.33
CA LEU A 25 8.52 10.72 -21.16
C LEU A 25 7.86 9.47 -20.60
N ALA A 26 7.62 8.48 -21.45
CA ALA A 26 7.11 7.17 -21.04
C ALA A 26 8.23 6.36 -20.35
N ILE A 27 7.89 5.65 -19.28
CA ILE A 27 8.79 4.75 -18.55
C ILE A 27 8.08 3.40 -18.38
N ASP A 28 8.75 2.32 -18.73
CA ASP A 28 8.43 0.95 -18.36
C ASP A 28 9.75 0.28 -17.96
N ALA A 29 10.08 0.36 -16.68
CA ALA A 29 11.37 -0.04 -16.17
C ALA A 29 11.26 -0.89 -14.91
N LEU A 30 12.10 -1.91 -14.81
CA LEU A 30 12.35 -2.69 -13.62
C LEU A 30 13.75 -2.37 -13.11
N LEU A 31 13.83 -1.64 -12.01
CA LEU A 31 15.09 -1.16 -11.43
C LEU A 31 15.46 -1.99 -10.20
N THR A 32 16.73 -1.94 -9.83
CA THR A 32 17.28 -2.64 -8.67
C THR A 32 18.14 -1.73 -7.81
N PRO A 33 17.58 -0.64 -7.23
CA PRO A 33 18.34 0.24 -6.35
C PRO A 33 18.85 -0.50 -5.12
N ASP A 34 19.93 0.03 -4.54
CA ASP A 34 20.39 -0.39 -3.20
C ASP A 34 19.47 0.25 -2.16
N ILE A 35 18.74 -0.57 -1.41
CA ILE A 35 17.80 -0.17 -0.37
C ILE A 35 18.10 -1.02 0.86
N GLY A 36 18.48 -0.38 1.97
CA GLY A 36 18.79 -1.08 3.21
C GLY A 36 19.93 -2.09 3.10
N GLY A 37 20.92 -1.81 2.23
CA GLY A 37 22.12 -2.64 2.03
C GLY A 37 21.92 -3.90 1.17
N ILE A 38 20.76 -4.02 0.52
CA ILE A 38 20.50 -5.04 -0.51
C ILE A 38 19.83 -4.42 -1.72
N ARG A 39 20.03 -5.01 -2.91
CA ARG A 39 19.32 -4.56 -4.11
C ARG A 39 17.91 -5.08 -4.10
N GLN A 40 16.92 -4.16 -4.12
CA GLN A 40 15.50 -4.48 -4.09
C GLN A 40 14.85 -4.09 -5.42
N PHE A 41 13.85 -4.85 -5.87
CA PHE A 41 13.20 -4.62 -7.15
C PHE A 41 12.12 -3.54 -7.04
N VAL A 42 12.21 -2.54 -7.92
CA VAL A 42 11.23 -1.46 -8.08
C VAL A 42 10.81 -1.38 -9.55
N GLU A 43 9.53 -1.61 -9.83
CA GLU A 43 8.95 -1.42 -11.15
C GLU A 43 8.32 -0.03 -11.25
N ILE A 44 8.62 0.71 -12.33
CA ILE A 44 8.04 2.02 -12.63
C ILE A 44 7.36 1.96 -14.00
N LYS A 45 6.06 2.29 -14.03
CA LYS A 45 5.27 2.32 -15.27
C LYS A 45 4.50 3.63 -15.41
N THR A 46 4.71 4.32 -16.52
CA THR A 46 3.98 5.54 -16.89
C THR A 46 4.08 5.82 -18.39
N ASP A 47 3.10 6.49 -18.94
CA ASP A 47 3.15 7.12 -20.27
C ASP A 47 3.66 8.58 -20.20
N ASP A 48 3.72 9.16 -18.98
CA ASP A 48 4.21 10.52 -18.74
C ASP A 48 4.79 10.64 -17.32
N ALA A 49 6.12 10.71 -17.23
CA ALA A 49 6.86 10.82 -15.97
C ALA A 49 6.55 12.11 -15.16
N ARG A 50 5.82 13.05 -15.73
CA ARG A 50 5.34 14.26 -15.01
C ARG A 50 4.13 13.97 -14.12
N LYS A 51 3.42 12.84 -14.34
CA LYS A 51 2.34 12.41 -13.47
C LYS A 51 2.87 12.15 -12.05
N PRO A 52 2.08 12.47 -11.02
CA PRO A 52 2.50 12.21 -9.65
C PRO A 52 2.74 10.70 -9.43
N VAL A 53 3.73 10.37 -8.63
CA VAL A 53 4.05 8.98 -8.30
C VAL A 53 3.04 8.43 -7.31
N LEU A 54 2.57 7.19 -7.54
CA LEU A 54 1.84 6.37 -6.58
C LEU A 54 2.68 5.11 -6.29
N LEU A 55 3.26 5.05 -5.08
CA LEU A 55 3.98 3.88 -4.60
C LEU A 55 3.04 2.95 -3.84
N PHE A 56 3.08 1.64 -4.18
CA PHE A 56 2.35 0.59 -3.51
C PHE A 56 3.22 -0.14 -2.49
N LEU A 57 2.77 -0.19 -1.24
CA LEU A 57 3.33 -1.03 -0.19
C LEU A 57 2.47 -2.29 -0.07
N SER A 58 3.01 -3.40 -0.54
CA SER A 58 2.33 -4.70 -0.55
C SER A 58 1.98 -5.19 0.86
N GLY A 59 0.95 -6.02 0.95
CA GLY A 59 0.60 -6.75 2.15
C GLY A 59 1.58 -7.91 2.46
N GLY A 60 1.22 -8.79 3.34
CA GLY A 60 2.03 -9.91 3.82
C GLY A 60 2.32 -9.82 5.31
N PRO A 61 3.57 -9.72 5.80
CA PRO A 61 4.83 -9.46 5.08
C PRO A 61 5.25 -10.55 4.08
N GLY A 62 6.23 -10.23 3.21
CA GLY A 62 6.78 -11.19 2.26
C GLY A 62 5.94 -11.44 1.00
N SER A 63 4.86 -10.69 0.76
CA SER A 63 4.04 -10.78 -0.44
C SER A 63 4.42 -9.73 -1.48
N SER A 64 4.26 -10.07 -2.76
CA SER A 64 4.39 -9.15 -3.89
C SER A 64 3.05 -8.89 -4.56
N MET A 65 2.73 -7.63 -4.84
CA MET A 65 1.58 -7.23 -5.66
C MET A 65 1.97 -7.03 -7.13
N MET A 66 3.26 -6.97 -7.45
CA MET A 66 3.79 -6.60 -8.77
C MET A 66 3.21 -7.46 -9.90
N LYS A 67 3.14 -8.78 -9.71
CA LYS A 67 2.64 -9.72 -10.73
C LYS A 67 1.20 -9.45 -11.16
N ASN A 68 0.34 -9.05 -10.22
CA ASN A 68 -1.11 -8.90 -10.42
C ASN A 68 -1.56 -7.43 -10.43
N ALA A 69 -0.62 -6.49 -10.36
CA ALA A 69 -0.93 -5.05 -10.24
C ALA A 69 -1.83 -4.54 -11.38
N HIS A 70 -1.66 -5.05 -12.61
CA HIS A 70 -2.44 -4.65 -13.78
C HIS A 70 -3.96 -4.80 -13.57
N ALA A 71 -4.40 -5.78 -12.77
CA ALA A 71 -5.81 -6.05 -12.54
C ALA A 71 -6.52 -4.91 -11.76
N PHE A 72 -5.78 -4.16 -10.93
CA PHE A 72 -6.34 -3.09 -10.09
C PHE A 72 -5.66 -1.72 -10.29
N THR A 73 -4.90 -1.54 -11.37
CA THR A 73 -4.21 -0.27 -11.67
C THR A 73 -4.52 0.29 -13.06
N ALA A 74 -5.35 -0.40 -13.85
CA ALA A 74 -5.62 -0.04 -15.25
C ALA A 74 -6.14 1.40 -15.44
N MET A 75 -6.94 1.91 -14.50
CA MET A 75 -7.45 3.29 -14.52
C MET A 75 -6.43 4.26 -13.87
N LEU A 76 -5.68 3.81 -12.87
CA LEU A 76 -4.73 4.64 -12.12
C LEU A 76 -3.58 5.14 -12.99
N LYS A 77 -3.12 4.33 -13.97
CA LYS A 77 -2.07 4.71 -14.93
C LYS A 77 -2.36 6.01 -15.69
N ASN A 78 -3.64 6.37 -15.84
CA ASN A 78 -4.03 7.61 -16.50
C ASN A 78 -3.77 8.85 -15.65
N ARG A 79 -3.59 8.68 -14.35
CA ARG A 79 -3.47 9.76 -13.38
C ARG A 79 -2.15 9.72 -12.60
N PHE A 80 -1.43 8.61 -12.61
CA PHE A 80 -0.21 8.38 -11.84
C PHE A 80 0.90 7.76 -12.67
N THR A 81 2.14 8.04 -12.27
CA THR A 81 3.28 7.15 -12.47
C THR A 81 3.19 6.08 -11.39
N LEU A 82 3.00 4.82 -11.81
CA LEU A 82 2.83 3.70 -10.89
C LEU A 82 4.19 3.14 -10.49
N ALA A 83 4.45 3.01 -9.20
CA ALA A 83 5.64 2.37 -8.65
C ALA A 83 5.22 1.15 -7.81
N GLN A 84 5.71 -0.03 -8.18
CA GLN A 84 5.55 -1.29 -7.45
C GLN A 84 6.90 -1.67 -6.85
N TRP A 85 6.91 -2.10 -5.61
CA TRP A 85 8.11 -2.48 -4.90
C TRP A 85 8.00 -3.90 -4.33
N ASP A 86 8.88 -4.78 -4.76
CA ASP A 86 9.10 -6.04 -4.07
C ASP A 86 9.98 -5.79 -2.86
N GLN A 87 9.35 -5.74 -1.71
CA GLN A 87 9.98 -5.48 -0.42
C GLN A 87 11.06 -6.53 -0.13
N ARG A 88 11.91 -6.23 0.84
CA ARG A 88 12.86 -7.20 1.42
C ARG A 88 12.17 -8.54 1.64
N ASP A 89 12.80 -9.62 1.19
CA ASP A 89 12.33 -11.00 1.28
C ASP A 89 10.93 -11.26 0.68
N ALA A 90 10.55 -10.44 -0.33
CA ALA A 90 9.34 -10.62 -1.11
C ALA A 90 9.64 -10.71 -2.61
N GLY A 91 8.82 -11.44 -3.36
CA GLY A 91 8.81 -11.51 -4.81
C GLY A 91 10.18 -11.75 -5.45
N LYS A 92 10.55 -10.88 -6.40
CA LYS A 92 11.86 -10.95 -7.10
C LYS A 92 13.03 -10.62 -6.18
N THR A 93 12.84 -9.74 -5.20
CA THR A 93 13.87 -9.40 -4.22
C THR A 93 14.29 -10.63 -3.43
N LEU A 94 13.34 -11.42 -2.92
CA LEU A 94 13.65 -12.69 -2.24
C LEU A 94 14.41 -13.67 -3.15
N THR A 95 13.97 -13.79 -4.40
CA THR A 95 14.54 -14.78 -5.33
C THR A 95 15.99 -14.47 -5.71
N LEU A 96 16.30 -13.18 -5.91
CA LEU A 96 17.59 -12.75 -6.49
C LEU A 96 18.55 -12.18 -5.45
N ASN A 97 18.04 -11.74 -4.32
CA ASN A 97 18.84 -11.00 -3.35
C ASN A 97 18.24 -11.10 -1.93
N PRO A 98 18.13 -12.32 -1.38
CA PRO A 98 17.56 -12.54 -0.05
C PRO A 98 18.35 -11.80 1.03
N SER A 99 17.69 -11.44 2.10
CA SER A 99 18.33 -10.80 3.25
C SER A 99 19.42 -11.66 3.87
N PRO A 100 20.55 -11.07 4.30
CA PRO A 100 21.60 -11.79 4.99
C PRO A 100 21.21 -12.23 6.41
N GLY A 101 20.08 -11.75 6.93
CA GLY A 101 19.57 -12.03 8.26
C GLY A 101 18.08 -11.79 8.39
N GLN A 102 17.55 -12.03 9.58
CA GLN A 102 16.13 -11.85 9.89
C GLN A 102 15.73 -10.37 9.78
N PRO A 103 14.74 -9.99 8.96
CA PRO A 103 14.26 -8.61 8.92
C PRO A 103 13.54 -8.24 10.21
N SER A 104 13.55 -6.94 10.55
CA SER A 104 12.73 -6.33 11.61
C SER A 104 11.75 -5.31 11.02
N VAL A 105 10.73 -4.94 11.79
CA VAL A 105 9.81 -3.85 11.40
C VAL A 105 10.58 -2.56 11.15
N ALA A 106 11.51 -2.21 12.05
CA ALA A 106 12.32 -0.99 11.91
C ALA A 106 13.18 -0.99 10.63
N GLN A 107 13.78 -2.13 10.26
CA GLN A 107 14.54 -2.26 9.01
C GLN A 107 13.62 -2.03 7.79
N MET A 108 12.44 -2.61 7.79
CA MET A 108 11.50 -2.47 6.66
C MET A 108 10.89 -1.06 6.59
N GLN A 109 10.72 -0.38 7.71
CA GLN A 109 10.35 1.04 7.76
C GLN A 109 11.45 1.92 7.17
N GLN A 110 12.71 1.66 7.50
CA GLN A 110 13.85 2.35 6.91
C GLN A 110 13.97 2.09 5.41
N ASP A 111 13.76 0.85 4.97
CA ASP A 111 13.71 0.50 3.54
C ASP A 111 12.59 1.30 2.82
N THR A 112 11.43 1.46 3.46
CA THR A 112 10.31 2.24 2.92
C THR A 112 10.69 3.71 2.72
N TYR A 113 11.36 4.32 3.69
CA TYR A 113 11.88 5.68 3.53
C TYR A 113 12.88 5.79 2.37
N GLN A 114 13.77 4.81 2.24
CA GLN A 114 14.77 4.81 1.17
C GLN A 114 14.14 4.61 -0.22
N VAL A 115 13.14 3.74 -0.38
CA VAL A 115 12.46 3.60 -1.68
C VAL A 115 11.69 4.85 -2.07
N ILE A 116 11.06 5.54 -1.11
CA ILE A 116 10.39 6.82 -1.36
C ILE A 116 11.40 7.86 -1.85
N THR A 117 12.51 8.04 -1.15
CA THR A 117 13.54 9.02 -1.51
C THR A 117 14.24 8.68 -2.83
N PHE A 118 14.42 7.39 -3.13
CA PHE A 118 14.90 6.93 -4.43
C PHE A 118 13.94 7.35 -5.55
N LEU A 119 12.63 7.09 -5.40
CA LEU A 119 11.64 7.46 -6.42
C LEU A 119 11.53 8.98 -6.60
N GLN A 120 11.59 9.75 -5.51
CA GLN A 120 11.59 11.21 -5.59
C GLN A 120 12.76 11.75 -6.41
N LYS A 121 13.96 11.21 -6.18
CA LYS A 121 15.18 11.58 -6.91
C LYS A 121 15.11 11.15 -8.38
N GLU A 122 14.73 9.89 -8.62
CA GLU A 122 14.68 9.30 -9.97
C GLU A 122 13.66 10.03 -10.86
N LEU A 123 12.49 10.36 -10.32
CA LEU A 123 11.39 10.99 -11.04
C LEU A 123 11.30 12.51 -10.83
N LYS A 124 12.26 13.12 -10.12
CA LYS A 124 12.36 14.56 -9.84
C LYS A 124 11.05 15.11 -9.23
N GLN A 125 10.52 14.41 -8.23
CA GLN A 125 9.29 14.80 -7.52
C GLN A 125 9.57 15.02 -6.04
N GLU A 126 9.05 16.13 -5.47
CA GLU A 126 9.23 16.45 -4.05
C GLU A 126 8.34 15.59 -3.14
N LYS A 127 7.16 15.22 -3.63
CA LYS A 127 6.17 14.43 -2.89
C LYS A 127 5.60 13.33 -3.76
N ILE A 128 5.17 12.25 -3.11
CA ILE A 128 4.49 11.14 -3.77
C ILE A 128 3.14 10.84 -3.10
N TYR A 129 2.28 10.09 -3.76
CA TYR A 129 1.19 9.37 -3.14
C TYR A 129 1.68 8.01 -2.67
N LEU A 130 1.28 7.61 -1.47
CA LEU A 130 1.65 6.33 -0.88
C LEU A 130 0.39 5.51 -0.61
N LEU A 131 0.40 4.24 -0.99
CA LEU A 131 -0.69 3.31 -0.73
C LEU A 131 -0.15 2.11 0.04
N GLY A 132 -0.70 1.87 1.24
CA GLY A 132 -0.41 0.67 2.02
C GLY A 132 -1.60 -0.29 2.00
N SER A 133 -1.34 -1.58 1.75
CA SER A 133 -2.35 -2.64 1.83
C SER A 133 -2.00 -3.59 2.98
N SER A 134 -2.96 -3.82 3.91
CA SER A 134 -2.78 -4.75 5.03
C SER A 134 -1.48 -4.48 5.81
N TRP A 135 -0.53 -5.42 5.86
CA TRP A 135 0.83 -5.24 6.38
C TRP A 135 1.51 -3.96 5.88
N GLY A 136 1.36 -3.62 4.58
CA GLY A 136 1.94 -2.39 4.02
C GLY A 136 1.56 -1.12 4.78
N ASN A 137 0.47 -1.14 5.57
CA ASN A 137 0.10 -0.01 6.41
C ASN A 137 0.98 0.14 7.67
N VAL A 138 1.62 -0.93 8.15
CA VAL A 138 2.62 -0.83 9.22
C VAL A 138 3.78 0.06 8.78
N LEU A 139 4.17 -0.08 7.52
CA LEU A 139 5.21 0.73 6.89
C LEU A 139 4.69 2.13 6.55
N GLY A 140 3.49 2.20 5.96
CA GLY A 140 2.88 3.45 5.51
C GLY A 140 2.57 4.42 6.66
N PHE A 141 1.99 3.95 7.76
CA PHE A 141 1.71 4.81 8.93
C PHE A 141 3.00 5.32 9.60
N HIS A 142 4.09 4.55 9.56
CA HIS A 142 5.39 5.05 10.00
C HIS A 142 5.84 6.27 9.16
N ILE A 143 5.69 6.21 7.83
CA ILE A 143 6.01 7.36 6.97
C ILE A 143 5.07 8.53 7.22
N VAL A 144 3.77 8.27 7.42
CA VAL A 144 2.77 9.29 7.77
C VAL A 144 3.11 10.01 9.07
N GLU A 145 3.63 9.29 10.06
CA GLU A 145 4.04 9.82 11.36
C GLU A 145 5.35 10.58 11.30
N GLN A 146 6.40 9.96 10.74
CA GLN A 146 7.78 10.46 10.81
C GLN A 146 8.14 11.39 9.64
N HIS A 147 7.51 11.22 8.47
CA HIS A 147 7.88 11.90 7.23
C HIS A 147 6.67 12.39 6.42
N PRO A 148 5.64 13.03 7.04
CA PRO A 148 4.41 13.46 6.34
C PRO A 148 4.68 14.45 5.21
N GLN A 149 5.79 15.20 5.26
CA GLN A 149 6.20 16.16 4.25
C GLN A 149 6.56 15.52 2.89
N LEU A 150 6.86 14.21 2.87
CA LEU A 150 7.17 13.48 1.64
C LEU A 150 5.90 13.08 0.86
N LEU A 151 4.71 13.27 1.45
CA LEU A 151 3.46 12.76 0.92
C LEU A 151 2.53 13.86 0.41
N HIS A 152 1.93 13.64 -0.77
CA HIS A 152 0.71 14.34 -1.18
C HIS A 152 -0.50 13.84 -0.39
N ALA A 153 -0.61 12.53 -0.22
CA ALA A 153 -1.62 11.86 0.58
C ALA A 153 -1.20 10.40 0.84
N TYR A 154 -1.83 9.81 1.86
CA TYR A 154 -1.71 8.39 2.18
C TYR A 154 -3.05 7.67 1.96
N PHE A 155 -3.01 6.50 1.30
CA PHE A 155 -4.13 5.60 1.04
C PHE A 155 -3.97 4.35 1.88
N ALA A 156 -4.78 4.21 2.93
CA ALA A 156 -4.76 3.09 3.87
C ALA A 156 -5.82 2.05 3.45
N VAL A 157 -5.39 0.93 2.91
CA VAL A 157 -6.24 -0.14 2.38
C VAL A 157 -6.28 -1.29 3.38
N ASN A 158 -7.44 -1.55 3.98
CA ASN A 158 -7.66 -2.57 5.02
C ASN A 158 -6.49 -2.57 6.03
N PRO A 159 -6.29 -1.46 6.76
CA PRO A 159 -5.06 -1.24 7.50
C PRO A 159 -4.97 -2.05 8.79
N VAL A 160 -3.75 -2.40 9.16
CA VAL A 160 -3.39 -2.85 10.51
C VAL A 160 -3.48 -1.64 11.45
N ILE A 161 -4.49 -1.58 12.30
CA ILE A 161 -4.73 -0.50 13.27
C ILE A 161 -4.34 -0.92 14.69
N SER A 162 -4.89 -2.04 15.17
CA SER A 162 -4.53 -2.69 16.42
C SER A 162 -4.55 -4.19 16.16
N GLN A 163 -3.34 -4.76 15.91
CA GLN A 163 -3.25 -6.14 15.46
C GLN A 163 -3.71 -7.11 16.54
N LEU A 164 -3.28 -6.90 17.77
CA LEU A 164 -3.70 -7.75 18.90
C LEU A 164 -5.22 -7.76 19.08
N ALA A 165 -5.87 -6.60 18.97
CA ALA A 165 -7.32 -6.51 19.07
C ALA A 165 -8.03 -7.19 17.89
N SER A 166 -7.49 -7.04 16.67
CA SER A 166 -8.04 -7.68 15.46
C SER A 166 -7.96 -9.19 15.55
N GLU A 167 -6.82 -9.75 15.98
CA GLU A 167 -6.67 -11.21 16.12
C GLU A 167 -7.60 -11.80 17.20
N LYS A 168 -7.77 -11.09 18.32
CA LYS A 168 -8.73 -11.51 19.37
C LYS A 168 -10.17 -11.50 18.86
N ALA A 169 -10.56 -10.44 18.13
CA ALA A 169 -11.90 -10.33 17.55
C ALA A 169 -12.13 -11.43 16.49
N LEU A 170 -11.13 -11.69 15.64
CA LEU A 170 -11.18 -12.76 14.65
C LEU A 170 -11.36 -14.13 15.30
N LEU A 171 -10.57 -14.46 16.32
CA LEU A 171 -10.70 -15.74 17.03
C LEU A 171 -12.07 -15.94 17.64
N ALA A 172 -12.63 -14.90 18.26
CA ALA A 172 -13.98 -14.93 18.85
C ALA A 172 -15.07 -15.16 17.79
N ASP A 173 -14.94 -14.46 16.64
CA ASP A 173 -15.85 -14.60 15.51
C ASP A 173 -15.80 -16.01 14.91
N LEU A 174 -14.61 -16.56 14.68
CA LEU A 174 -14.44 -17.91 14.16
C LEU A 174 -14.96 -18.99 15.10
N LYS A 175 -14.71 -18.88 16.41
CA LYS A 175 -15.28 -19.80 17.43
C LYS A 175 -16.80 -19.78 17.40
N THR A 176 -17.40 -18.63 17.22
CA THR A 176 -18.85 -18.49 17.11
C THR A 176 -19.39 -19.09 15.82
N HIS A 177 -18.76 -18.80 14.71
CA HIS A 177 -19.16 -19.27 13.37
C HIS A 177 -19.09 -20.80 13.26
N PHE A 178 -18.02 -21.40 13.76
CA PHE A 178 -17.75 -22.84 13.65
C PHE A 178 -18.10 -23.64 14.90
N ARG A 179 -18.94 -23.15 15.79
CA ARG A 179 -19.30 -23.84 17.05
C ARG A 179 -19.85 -25.25 16.89
N GLY A 180 -20.42 -25.58 15.71
CA GLY A 180 -20.95 -26.91 15.38
C GLY A 180 -19.96 -27.82 14.65
N ASP A 181 -18.76 -27.34 14.29
CA ASP A 181 -17.72 -28.09 13.64
C ASP A 181 -16.70 -28.59 14.68
N ALA A 182 -16.60 -29.91 14.83
CA ALA A 182 -15.73 -30.53 15.84
C ALA A 182 -14.25 -30.29 15.57
N ALA A 183 -13.82 -30.27 14.29
CA ALA A 183 -12.41 -30.02 13.91
C ALA A 183 -12.05 -28.55 14.16
N ALA A 184 -12.90 -27.61 13.74
CA ALA A 184 -12.70 -26.20 13.99
C ALA A 184 -12.66 -25.89 15.50
N SER A 185 -13.62 -26.43 16.25
CA SER A 185 -13.69 -26.23 17.70
C SER A 185 -12.42 -26.72 18.40
N LYS A 186 -11.90 -27.88 18.01
CA LYS A 186 -10.67 -28.46 18.55
C LYS A 186 -9.44 -27.59 18.21
N GLU A 187 -9.27 -27.19 16.96
CA GLU A 187 -8.11 -26.42 16.51
C GLU A 187 -8.15 -24.97 17.05
N LEU A 188 -9.30 -24.28 16.97
CA LEU A 188 -9.44 -22.91 17.47
C LEU A 188 -9.35 -22.81 19.00
N ALA A 189 -9.66 -23.90 19.75
CA ALA A 189 -9.47 -23.93 21.19
C ALA A 189 -7.99 -23.85 21.60
N GLN A 190 -7.08 -24.32 20.74
CA GLN A 190 -5.64 -24.34 21.00
C GLN A 190 -4.96 -22.98 20.72
N VAL A 191 -5.59 -22.11 19.93
CA VAL A 191 -5.00 -20.83 19.51
C VAL A 191 -4.85 -19.89 20.70
N GLN A 192 -3.62 -19.46 20.93
CA GLN A 192 -3.25 -18.46 21.91
C GLN A 192 -2.96 -17.10 21.25
N ILE A 193 -3.43 -16.02 21.85
CA ILE A 193 -3.20 -14.65 21.38
C ILE A 193 -2.74 -13.79 22.58
N PRO A 194 -1.50 -13.23 22.54
CA PRO A 194 -0.49 -13.28 21.47
C PRO A 194 -0.02 -14.69 21.14
N PHE A 195 0.34 -14.92 19.88
CA PHE A 195 0.75 -16.21 19.37
C PHE A 195 1.99 -16.74 20.10
N GLN A 196 1.94 -18.01 20.52
CA GLN A 196 3.03 -18.69 21.22
C GLN A 196 3.72 -19.74 20.34
N ARG A 197 3.03 -20.21 19.30
CA ARG A 197 3.48 -21.25 18.38
C ARG A 197 3.14 -20.84 16.95
N ASP A 198 3.89 -21.35 15.99
CA ASP A 198 3.65 -21.10 14.56
C ASP A 198 2.26 -21.60 14.13
N GLU A 199 1.75 -22.67 14.75
CA GLU A 199 0.42 -23.22 14.46
C GLU A 199 -0.72 -22.31 14.93
N ASP A 200 -0.52 -21.44 15.90
CA ASP A 200 -1.57 -20.55 16.39
C ASP A 200 -2.06 -19.64 15.26
N LEU A 201 -1.13 -18.98 14.55
CA LEU A 201 -1.45 -18.14 13.39
C LEU A 201 -1.99 -18.99 12.23
N PHE A 202 -1.42 -20.20 12.01
CA PHE A 202 -1.89 -21.11 10.96
C PHE A 202 -3.36 -21.49 11.17
N TYR A 203 -3.74 -21.98 12.35
CA TYR A 203 -5.13 -22.38 12.61
C TYR A 203 -6.09 -21.20 12.47
N LEU A 204 -5.69 -20.04 12.94
CA LEU A 204 -6.52 -18.85 12.82
C LEU A 204 -6.75 -18.47 11.35
N ARG A 205 -5.70 -18.50 10.50
CA ARG A 205 -5.82 -18.18 9.06
C ARG A 205 -6.48 -19.32 8.27
N LYS A 206 -6.27 -20.57 8.61
CA LYS A 206 -6.97 -21.71 8.03
C LYS A 206 -8.48 -21.52 8.14
N TRP A 207 -8.98 -21.27 9.35
CA TRP A 207 -10.42 -21.15 9.57
C TRP A 207 -11.00 -19.81 9.07
N LEU A 208 -10.22 -18.75 9.06
CA LEU A 208 -10.59 -17.52 8.35
C LEU A 208 -10.85 -17.81 6.86
N PHE A 209 -9.90 -18.44 6.18
CA PHE A 209 -10.03 -18.74 4.76
C PHE A 209 -11.13 -19.77 4.47
N GLN A 210 -11.37 -20.73 5.35
CA GLN A 210 -12.51 -21.63 5.26
C GLN A 210 -13.84 -20.86 5.36
N LYS A 211 -13.96 -19.94 6.31
CA LYS A 211 -15.13 -19.05 6.41
C LYS A 211 -15.35 -18.21 5.15
N GLU A 212 -14.28 -17.79 4.50
CA GLU A 212 -14.32 -17.08 3.21
C GLU A 212 -14.56 -18.00 2.00
N GLY A 213 -14.83 -19.30 2.19
CA GLY A 213 -15.08 -20.26 1.13
C GLY A 213 -13.83 -20.70 0.36
N LYS A 214 -12.63 -20.47 0.87
CA LYS A 214 -11.35 -20.80 0.23
C LYS A 214 -10.95 -22.25 0.58
N ALA A 215 -11.40 -23.21 -0.20
CA ALA A 215 -11.18 -24.66 0.05
C ALA A 215 -9.71 -25.07 0.13
N PHE A 216 -8.78 -24.34 -0.54
CA PHE A 216 -7.34 -24.63 -0.49
C PHE A 216 -6.77 -24.60 0.93
N ALA A 217 -7.37 -23.84 1.84
CA ALA A 217 -6.91 -23.69 3.23
C ALA A 217 -6.95 -24.99 4.05
N ALA A 218 -7.70 -26.01 3.59
CA ALA A 218 -7.71 -27.34 4.19
C ALA A 218 -6.59 -28.26 3.69
N SER A 219 -5.82 -27.85 2.66
CA SER A 219 -4.81 -28.72 2.06
C SER A 219 -3.50 -28.77 2.87
N GLU A 220 -2.82 -29.93 2.82
CA GLU A 220 -1.48 -30.08 3.42
C GLU A 220 -0.43 -29.17 2.74
N GLY A 221 -0.60 -28.89 1.43
CA GLY A 221 0.27 -27.94 0.72
C GLY A 221 0.17 -26.53 1.28
N PHE A 222 -1.05 -26.07 1.58
CA PHE A 222 -1.25 -24.77 2.23
C PHE A 222 -0.63 -24.77 3.63
N LYS A 223 -0.87 -25.81 4.44
CA LYS A 223 -0.29 -25.93 5.79
C LYS A 223 1.22 -25.83 5.76
N THR A 224 1.88 -26.63 4.93
CA THR A 224 3.33 -26.66 4.81
C THR A 224 3.89 -25.30 4.39
N GLY A 225 3.34 -24.70 3.34
CA GLY A 225 3.78 -23.38 2.86
C GLY A 225 3.53 -22.27 3.87
N PHE A 226 2.38 -22.31 4.55
CA PHE A 226 2.04 -21.31 5.57
C PHE A 226 2.97 -21.40 6.80
N LEU A 227 3.28 -22.60 7.28
CA LEU A 227 4.19 -22.78 8.41
C LEU A 227 5.63 -22.38 8.06
N GLN A 228 6.08 -22.62 6.83
CA GLN A 228 7.36 -22.08 6.35
C GLN A 228 7.37 -20.55 6.35
N TRP A 229 6.32 -19.91 5.83
CA TRP A 229 6.16 -18.48 5.86
C TRP A 229 6.09 -17.95 7.30
N SER A 230 5.27 -18.58 8.16
CA SER A 230 5.12 -18.19 9.57
C SER A 230 6.46 -18.21 10.30
N LYS A 231 7.25 -19.29 10.14
CA LYS A 231 8.59 -19.40 10.72
C LYS A 231 9.54 -18.29 10.26
N ALA A 232 9.46 -17.89 8.99
CA ALA A 232 10.29 -16.81 8.46
C ALA A 232 9.87 -15.44 9.00
N TRP A 233 8.58 -15.23 9.27
CA TRP A 233 8.02 -13.91 9.58
C TRP A 233 7.52 -13.76 11.02
N SER A 234 7.51 -14.83 11.86
CA SER A 234 7.03 -14.73 13.24
C SER A 234 7.72 -13.64 14.08
N PRO A 235 9.04 -13.37 13.97
CA PRO A 235 9.64 -12.27 14.71
C PRO A 235 9.04 -10.91 14.33
N VAL A 236 8.90 -10.63 13.04
CA VAL A 236 8.26 -9.40 12.53
C VAL A 236 6.78 -9.34 12.96
N TRP A 237 6.06 -10.48 12.88
CA TRP A 237 4.67 -10.54 13.29
C TRP A 237 4.47 -10.29 14.77
N ASN A 238 5.39 -10.73 15.62
CA ASN A 238 5.38 -10.45 17.06
C ASN A 238 5.59 -8.95 17.36
N GLU A 239 6.41 -8.25 16.57
CA GLU A 239 6.50 -6.78 16.64
C GLU A 239 5.18 -6.11 16.22
N VAL A 240 4.54 -6.60 15.15
CA VAL A 240 3.25 -6.09 14.65
C VAL A 240 2.13 -6.26 15.68
N MET A 241 2.16 -7.32 16.49
CA MET A 241 1.20 -7.52 17.58
C MET A 241 1.24 -6.42 18.65
N GLN A 242 2.31 -5.62 18.71
CA GLN A 242 2.44 -4.48 19.63
C GLN A 242 1.85 -3.19 19.04
N ILE A 243 1.46 -3.18 17.76
CA ILE A 243 0.91 -1.98 17.11
C ILE A 243 -0.50 -1.71 17.64
N ASP A 244 -0.68 -0.48 18.14
CA ASP A 244 -1.96 0.05 18.60
C ASP A 244 -2.06 1.54 18.27
N LEU A 245 -2.43 1.85 17.02
CA LEU A 245 -2.51 3.22 16.51
C LEU A 245 -3.47 4.12 17.29
N PRO A 246 -4.62 3.64 17.82
CA PRO A 246 -5.46 4.43 18.71
C PRO A 246 -4.75 5.02 19.92
N GLN A 247 -3.71 4.34 20.41
CA GLN A 247 -2.91 4.82 21.52
C GLN A 247 -1.73 5.70 21.06
N THR A 248 -1.08 5.32 19.95
CA THR A 248 0.22 5.90 19.56
C THR A 248 0.12 7.00 18.49
N LEU A 249 -0.88 6.96 17.59
CA LEU A 249 -1.01 7.88 16.45
C LEU A 249 -2.40 8.51 16.38
N LYS A 250 -2.63 9.56 17.17
CA LYS A 250 -3.93 10.26 17.25
C LYS A 250 -4.08 11.39 16.24
N LYS A 251 -2.96 11.89 15.70
CA LYS A 251 -2.91 12.99 14.74
C LYS A 251 -1.87 12.74 13.68
N VAL A 252 -2.18 13.12 12.45
CA VAL A 252 -1.27 13.09 11.31
C VAL A 252 -1.30 14.42 10.56
N ASP A 253 -0.20 14.79 9.89
CA ASP A 253 -0.03 16.10 9.25
C ASP A 253 -0.10 16.03 7.72
N CYS A 254 -0.52 14.89 7.14
CA CYS A 254 -0.84 14.74 5.71
C CYS A 254 -2.27 14.25 5.51
N PRO A 255 -2.88 14.44 4.32
CA PRO A 255 -4.18 13.85 3.99
C PRO A 255 -4.13 12.32 4.05
N VAL A 256 -5.14 11.68 4.69
CA VAL A 256 -5.24 10.23 4.80
C VAL A 256 -6.63 9.75 4.37
N TYR A 257 -6.67 8.77 3.49
CA TYR A 257 -7.89 8.17 2.96
C TYR A 257 -7.93 6.69 3.29
N PHE A 258 -9.01 6.24 3.90
CA PHE A 258 -9.21 4.86 4.31
C PHE A 258 -10.10 4.13 3.29
N PHE A 259 -9.67 2.96 2.86
CA PHE A 259 -10.39 2.07 1.95
C PHE A 259 -10.64 0.76 2.71
N VAL A 260 -11.88 0.50 3.08
CA VAL A 260 -12.23 -0.55 4.05
C VAL A 260 -13.25 -1.50 3.45
N GLY A 261 -12.92 -2.79 3.37
CA GLY A 261 -13.89 -3.82 3.07
C GLY A 261 -14.83 -4.02 4.25
N LYS A 262 -16.14 -3.92 4.03
CA LYS A 262 -17.15 -4.03 5.10
C LYS A 262 -17.07 -5.37 5.84
N ASN A 263 -16.71 -6.42 5.09
CA ASN A 263 -16.63 -7.79 5.60
C ASN A 263 -15.20 -8.18 6.01
N ASP A 264 -14.29 -7.22 6.11
CA ASP A 264 -12.92 -7.52 6.57
C ASP A 264 -12.91 -7.81 8.07
N ILE A 265 -12.73 -9.08 8.40
CA ILE A 265 -12.55 -9.56 9.77
C ILE A 265 -11.07 -9.83 10.10
N GLN A 266 -10.17 -9.78 9.10
CA GLN A 266 -8.74 -10.05 9.30
C GLN A 266 -8.03 -8.88 9.97
N THR A 267 -8.23 -7.65 9.48
CA THR A 267 -7.72 -6.41 10.11
C THR A 267 -8.84 -5.63 10.81
N SER A 268 -10.02 -6.22 10.90
CA SER A 268 -11.24 -5.71 11.52
C SER A 268 -11.71 -4.34 11.00
N ALA A 269 -12.65 -4.39 10.04
CA ALA A 269 -13.30 -3.19 9.50
C ALA A 269 -13.86 -2.27 10.62
N ARG A 270 -14.37 -2.86 11.70
CA ARG A 270 -14.89 -2.11 12.85
C ARG A 270 -13.79 -1.34 13.56
N ILE A 271 -12.66 -1.98 13.89
CA ILE A 271 -11.52 -1.32 14.57
C ILE A 271 -10.99 -0.19 13.69
N THR A 272 -10.93 -0.40 12.37
CA THR A 272 -10.52 0.65 11.43
C THR A 272 -11.48 1.84 11.42
N GLN A 273 -12.80 1.60 11.43
CA GLN A 273 -13.80 2.67 11.46
C GLN A 273 -13.77 3.44 12.80
N ASP A 274 -13.60 2.74 13.91
CA ASP A 274 -13.47 3.36 15.24
C ASP A 274 -12.22 4.25 15.33
N TYR A 275 -11.08 3.79 14.76
CA TYR A 275 -9.86 4.59 14.67
C TYR A 275 -10.04 5.79 13.74
N PHE A 276 -10.63 5.59 12.56
CA PHE A 276 -10.90 6.69 11.62
C PHE A 276 -11.73 7.79 12.27
N ALA A 277 -12.72 7.47 13.11
CA ALA A 277 -13.51 8.47 13.79
C ALA A 277 -12.67 9.37 14.71
N GLN A 278 -11.67 8.81 15.38
CA GLN A 278 -10.82 9.48 16.37
C GLN A 278 -9.61 10.19 15.77
N LEU A 279 -9.05 9.68 14.66
CA LEU A 279 -7.86 10.24 14.03
C LEU A 279 -8.06 11.69 13.59
N GLN A 280 -7.13 12.57 13.94
CA GLN A 280 -7.07 13.94 13.43
C GLN A 280 -6.14 14.01 12.22
N ALA A 281 -6.61 14.64 11.14
CA ALA A 281 -5.83 14.82 9.90
C ALA A 281 -6.28 16.10 9.18
N PRO A 282 -5.42 16.75 8.37
CA PRO A 282 -5.80 17.93 7.58
C PRO A 282 -6.96 17.64 6.63
N ARG A 283 -7.01 16.43 6.11
CA ARG A 283 -8.12 15.88 5.31
C ARG A 283 -8.19 14.38 5.53
N LYS A 284 -9.37 13.85 5.82
CA LYS A 284 -9.60 12.41 5.90
C LYS A 284 -10.95 12.05 5.30
N ARG A 285 -11.01 10.86 4.70
CA ARG A 285 -12.26 10.27 4.21
C ARG A 285 -12.15 8.75 4.31
N LEU A 286 -13.28 8.10 4.59
CA LEU A 286 -13.41 6.65 4.57
C LEU A 286 -14.32 6.24 3.42
N PHE A 287 -13.84 5.27 2.63
CA PHE A 287 -14.57 4.62 1.55
C PHE A 287 -14.88 3.19 1.99
N LEU A 288 -16.16 2.88 2.12
CA LEU A 288 -16.62 1.55 2.50
C LEU A 288 -16.96 0.73 1.25
N PHE A 289 -16.40 -0.48 1.18
CA PHE A 289 -16.62 -1.45 0.11
C PHE A 289 -17.56 -2.52 0.63
N GLU A 290 -18.83 -2.40 0.25
CA GLU A 290 -19.95 -3.13 0.83
C GLU A 290 -19.90 -4.64 0.56
N GLN A 291 -19.30 -5.06 -0.55
CA GLN A 291 -19.24 -6.45 -0.99
C GLN A 291 -17.89 -7.11 -0.70
N SER A 292 -16.90 -6.33 -0.27
CA SER A 292 -15.52 -6.79 -0.12
C SER A 292 -15.19 -7.19 1.33
N GLY A 293 -14.32 -8.19 1.43
CA GLY A 293 -13.55 -8.52 2.62
C GLY A 293 -12.18 -7.85 2.61
N HIS A 294 -11.13 -8.65 2.91
CA HIS A 294 -9.76 -8.14 3.03
C HIS A 294 -9.11 -7.73 1.69
N GLN A 295 -9.65 -8.17 0.54
CA GLN A 295 -9.02 -7.98 -0.78
C GLN A 295 -9.81 -7.02 -1.68
N ILE A 296 -10.15 -5.83 -1.19
CA ILE A 296 -11.02 -4.87 -1.91
C ILE A 296 -10.55 -4.56 -3.34
N HIS A 297 -9.23 -4.54 -3.59
CA HIS A 297 -8.67 -4.30 -4.92
C HIS A 297 -8.88 -5.46 -5.90
N GLN A 298 -9.21 -6.66 -5.40
CA GLN A 298 -9.60 -7.82 -6.19
C GLN A 298 -11.12 -7.96 -6.29
N ASP A 299 -11.82 -7.69 -5.19
CA ASP A 299 -13.27 -7.88 -5.07
C ASP A 299 -14.06 -6.79 -5.82
N GLU A 300 -13.64 -5.51 -5.69
CA GLU A 300 -14.29 -4.33 -6.30
C GLU A 300 -13.24 -3.44 -7.02
N PRO A 301 -12.47 -3.94 -8.01
CA PRO A 301 -11.29 -3.26 -8.58
C PRO A 301 -11.59 -1.92 -9.24
N GLU A 302 -12.72 -1.78 -9.92
CA GLU A 302 -13.09 -0.52 -10.58
C GLU A 302 -13.46 0.56 -9.56
N LYS A 303 -14.31 0.22 -8.60
CA LYS A 303 -14.71 1.12 -7.51
C LYS A 303 -13.51 1.56 -6.68
N PHE A 304 -12.57 0.65 -6.43
CA PHE A 304 -11.33 0.92 -5.73
C PHE A 304 -10.51 2.01 -6.45
N GLN A 305 -10.27 1.86 -7.74
CA GLN A 305 -9.52 2.81 -8.55
C GLN A 305 -10.25 4.15 -8.67
N GLN A 306 -11.57 4.15 -8.90
CA GLN A 306 -12.39 5.36 -8.96
C GLN A 306 -12.35 6.13 -7.64
N ALA A 307 -12.41 5.44 -6.52
CA ALA A 307 -12.33 6.06 -5.20
C ALA A 307 -10.97 6.75 -4.97
N ILE A 308 -9.85 6.13 -5.38
CA ILE A 308 -8.52 6.76 -5.34
C ILE A 308 -8.50 8.01 -6.25
N ILE A 309 -8.91 7.88 -7.50
CA ILE A 309 -8.94 9.00 -8.46
C ILE A 309 -9.80 10.15 -7.95
N GLY A 310 -10.92 9.85 -7.31
CA GLY A 310 -11.84 10.84 -6.73
C GLY A 310 -11.27 11.63 -5.54
N THR A 311 -10.10 11.23 -5.00
CA THR A 311 -9.40 12.01 -3.96
C THR A 311 -8.46 13.07 -4.54
N LEU A 312 -8.11 12.95 -5.82
CA LEU A 312 -7.16 13.85 -6.47
C LEU A 312 -7.78 15.23 -6.72
N PRO A 313 -6.96 16.28 -6.74
CA PRO A 313 -7.39 17.58 -7.26
C PRO A 313 -7.91 17.42 -8.69
N ALA A 314 -8.89 18.25 -9.06
CA ALA A 314 -9.31 18.34 -10.46
C ALA A 314 -8.07 18.61 -11.35
N PRO A 315 -8.00 18.00 -12.57
CA PRO A 315 -6.94 18.35 -13.50
C PRO A 315 -6.93 19.86 -13.71
N ILE A 316 -5.75 20.49 -13.57
CA ILE A 316 -5.60 21.89 -13.97
C ILE A 316 -5.89 21.88 -15.47
N ALA A 317 -6.98 22.56 -15.88
CA ALA A 317 -7.29 22.72 -17.29
C ALA A 317 -6.03 23.30 -17.96
N ALA A 318 -5.55 22.62 -19.00
CA ALA A 318 -4.44 23.15 -19.81
C ALA A 318 -4.88 24.53 -20.35
N ARG A 319 -4.24 25.58 -19.83
CA ARG A 319 -4.41 26.95 -20.35
C ARG A 319 -3.57 27.10 -21.60
#